data_43eb5798ea6cd54438fa25e4eb0d1295
#
_entry.id   43eb5798ea6cd54438fa25e4eb0d1295
#
_cell.length_a   1.000
_cell.length_b   1.000
_cell.length_c   1.000
_cell.angle_alpha   90.00
_cell.angle_beta   90.00
_cell.angle_gamma   90.00
#
_symmetry.space_group_name_H-M   'P 1'
#
loop_
_entity.id
_entity.type
_entity.pdbx_description
1 polymer ?
#
loop_
_entity_poly.entity_id
_entity_poly.type
_entity_poly.pdbx_seq_one_letter_code
_entity_poly.pdbx_strand_id
1 'polypeptide(L)'
;MECLANYQQMVDPTMVWRSIKSNDAVRMDVSFTWKKEEWLIPAVFPIPGGLAVDVARKLPYYHLKNCLTIYEKRRNAGFHSPLERLMIDQYDPFHFHPMGHLLTENDCIDEWRSERFIWNPLRMSPATPKEYYPARKLVEHYGFDLNTGWVIFRLYFKGDFLSVRD
;
A
#
# COMPACT_ATOMS: atom_id res chain seq x y z
N MET A 1 21.95 3.76 10.16
CA MET A 1 20.76 2.99 10.57
C MET A 1 19.86 3.75 11.57
N GLU A 2 19.94 5.08 11.62
CA GLU A 2 19.15 5.92 12.55
C GLU A 2 17.98 6.69 11.92
N CYS A 3 17.73 6.51 10.63
CA CYS A 3 16.65 7.24 9.94
C CYS A 3 15.25 6.63 10.08
N LEU A 4 15.08 5.45 10.62
CA LEU A 4 13.78 4.77 10.66
C LEU A 4 12.95 5.03 11.92
N ALA A 5 13.54 5.59 12.98
CA ALA A 5 12.88 5.72 14.28
C ALA A 5 12.00 6.98 14.44
N ASN A 6 12.10 7.97 13.58
CA ASN A 6 11.44 9.28 13.78
C ASN A 6 10.28 9.58 12.80
N TYR A 7 9.85 8.63 11.98
CA TYR A 7 8.83 8.89 10.94
C TYR A 7 7.44 8.30 11.23
N GLN A 8 7.12 8.03 12.50
CA GLN A 8 5.75 7.73 12.90
C GLN A 8 4.88 9.00 13.09
N GLN A 9 5.19 10.09 12.44
CA GLN A 9 4.15 11.10 12.25
C GLN A 9 3.15 10.50 11.25
N MET A 10 2.04 9.99 11.81
CA MET A 10 0.86 9.66 11.03
C MET A 10 0.52 10.88 10.18
N VAL A 11 0.77 10.77 8.87
CA VAL A 11 0.17 11.72 7.94
C VAL A 11 -1.32 11.52 8.08
N ASP A 12 -2.01 12.60 8.41
CA ASP A 12 -3.46 12.61 8.46
C ASP A 12 -3.99 12.01 7.14
N PRO A 13 -4.73 10.91 7.18
CA PRO A 13 -5.28 10.28 5.98
C PRO A 13 -6.12 11.28 5.15
N THR A 14 -6.65 12.32 5.79
CA THR A 14 -7.37 13.40 5.10
C THR A 14 -6.45 14.28 4.27
N MET A 15 -5.18 14.46 4.66
CA MET A 15 -4.19 15.18 3.84
C MET A 15 -3.83 14.38 2.58
N VAL A 16 -3.66 13.06 2.72
CA VAL A 16 -3.47 12.13 1.60
C VAL A 16 -4.65 12.22 0.63
N TRP A 17 -5.86 12.23 1.15
CA TRP A 17 -7.08 12.37 0.37
C TRP A 17 -7.19 13.75 -0.30
N ARG A 18 -6.79 14.82 0.35
CA ARG A 18 -6.75 16.17 -0.25
C ARG A 18 -5.73 16.25 -1.39
N SER A 19 -4.57 15.61 -1.23
CA SER A 19 -3.54 15.57 -2.29
C SER A 19 -4.02 14.82 -3.54
N ILE A 20 -4.78 13.74 -3.37
CA ILE A 20 -5.35 12.98 -4.50
C ILE A 20 -6.39 13.80 -5.27
N LYS A 21 -7.09 14.71 -4.60
CA LYS A 21 -8.03 15.64 -5.26
C LYS A 21 -7.35 16.82 -5.93
N SER A 22 -6.05 17.01 -5.75
CA SER A 22 -5.33 18.06 -6.44
C SER A 22 -5.31 17.77 -7.95
N ASN A 23 -5.47 18.80 -8.75
CA ASN A 23 -5.40 18.71 -10.22
C ASN A 23 -4.03 18.26 -10.74
N ASP A 24 -3.08 18.00 -9.85
CA ASP A 24 -1.70 17.66 -10.15
C ASP A 24 -1.46 16.13 -10.19
N ALA A 25 -2.43 15.31 -9.80
CA ALA A 25 -2.30 13.86 -9.88
C ALA A 25 -2.36 13.40 -11.34
N VAL A 26 -1.34 12.66 -11.76
CA VAL A 26 -1.30 12.02 -13.07
C VAL A 26 -1.80 10.59 -12.92
N ARG A 27 -2.94 10.30 -13.55
CA ARG A 27 -3.48 8.95 -13.60
C ARG A 27 -2.63 8.10 -14.54
N MET A 28 -2.17 6.96 -14.08
CA MET A 28 -1.26 6.09 -14.82
C MET A 28 -1.97 4.88 -15.41
N ASP A 29 -2.88 4.27 -14.67
CA ASP A 29 -3.62 3.05 -15.04
C ASP A 29 -2.72 1.92 -15.62
N VAL A 30 -1.51 1.78 -15.04
CA VAL A 30 -0.54 0.76 -15.44
C VAL A 30 -0.75 -0.48 -14.60
N SER A 31 -0.83 -1.65 -15.24
CA SER A 31 -0.87 -2.95 -14.58
C SER A 31 0.36 -3.78 -14.93
N PHE A 32 0.83 -4.59 -13.99
CA PHE A 32 1.94 -5.52 -14.19
C PHE A 32 1.78 -6.75 -13.29
N THR A 33 2.51 -7.81 -13.61
CA THR A 33 2.56 -9.03 -12.80
C THR A 33 3.90 -9.12 -12.10
N TRP A 34 3.87 -9.30 -10.78
CA TRP A 34 5.05 -9.54 -9.98
C TRP A 34 4.80 -10.65 -8.97
N LYS A 35 5.70 -11.63 -8.91
CA LYS A 35 5.56 -12.84 -8.06
C LYS A 35 4.22 -13.57 -8.28
N LYS A 36 3.76 -13.65 -9.53
CA LYS A 36 2.49 -14.26 -9.97
C LYS A 36 1.24 -13.54 -9.44
N GLU A 37 1.37 -12.31 -8.99
CA GLU A 37 0.28 -11.48 -8.49
C GLU A 37 0.08 -10.27 -9.39
N GLU A 38 -1.15 -9.78 -9.44
CA GLU A 38 -1.51 -8.59 -10.21
C GLU A 38 -1.29 -7.33 -9.37
N TRP A 39 -0.56 -6.39 -9.97
CA TRP A 39 -0.22 -5.11 -9.40
C TRP A 39 -0.62 -3.98 -10.34
N LEU A 40 -0.96 -2.84 -9.77
CA LEU A 40 -1.33 -1.64 -10.51
C LEU A 40 -0.58 -0.43 -9.97
N ILE A 41 -0.30 0.52 -10.85
CA ILE A 41 0.12 1.87 -10.50
C ILE A 41 -1.01 2.80 -10.93
N PRO A 42 -1.95 3.12 -10.03
CA PRO A 42 -3.11 3.92 -10.40
C PRO A 42 -2.78 5.41 -10.59
N ALA A 43 -1.85 5.95 -9.81
CA ALA A 43 -1.53 7.37 -9.87
C ALA A 43 -0.11 7.68 -9.40
N VAL A 44 0.40 8.76 -9.95
CA VAL A 44 1.63 9.44 -9.55
C VAL A 44 1.28 10.90 -9.30
N PHE A 45 1.81 11.51 -8.26
CA PHE A 45 1.50 12.90 -7.96
C PHE A 45 2.70 13.64 -7.34
N PRO A 46 2.91 14.88 -7.77
CA PRO A 46 3.94 15.74 -7.17
C PRO A 46 3.53 16.11 -5.74
N ILE A 47 4.52 16.16 -4.87
CA ILE A 47 4.40 16.65 -3.51
C ILE A 47 5.49 17.69 -3.25
N PRO A 48 5.38 18.52 -2.23
CA PRO A 48 6.45 19.44 -1.87
C PRO A 48 7.77 18.71 -1.63
N GLY A 49 8.80 19.01 -2.45
CA GLY A 49 10.12 18.40 -2.36
C GLY A 49 10.24 16.98 -2.88
N GLY A 50 9.28 16.50 -3.71
CA GLY A 50 9.36 15.14 -4.21
C GLY A 50 8.19 14.68 -5.07
N LEU A 51 8.05 13.37 -5.11
CA LEU A 51 7.04 12.64 -5.86
C LEU A 51 6.43 11.56 -4.97
N ALA A 52 5.13 11.33 -5.07
CA ALA A 52 4.47 10.17 -4.50
C ALA A 52 3.93 9.26 -5.60
N VAL A 53 4.02 7.95 -5.38
CA VAL A 53 3.53 6.92 -6.29
C VAL A 53 2.65 5.96 -5.52
N ASP A 54 1.42 5.78 -5.97
CA ASP A 54 0.56 4.74 -5.44
C ASP A 54 0.76 3.44 -6.22
N VAL A 55 0.99 2.36 -5.48
CA VAL A 55 1.14 1.01 -6.02
C VAL A 55 0.14 0.11 -5.31
N ALA A 56 -0.75 -0.53 -6.06
CA ALA A 56 -1.82 -1.35 -5.53
C ALA A 56 -1.58 -2.83 -5.85
N ARG A 57 -1.61 -3.67 -4.82
CA ARG A 57 -1.60 -5.13 -4.94
C ARG A 57 -3.02 -5.65 -4.87
N LYS A 58 -3.41 -6.42 -5.87
CA LYS A 58 -4.73 -7.06 -5.92
C LYS A 58 -4.67 -8.42 -5.22
N LEU A 59 -5.63 -8.64 -4.34
CA LEU A 59 -5.81 -9.89 -3.61
C LEU A 59 -7.19 -10.48 -3.95
N PRO A 60 -7.27 -11.41 -4.91
CA PRO A 60 -8.54 -12.02 -5.29
C PRO A 60 -9.24 -12.65 -4.08
N TYR A 61 -10.56 -12.54 -4.01
CA TYR A 61 -11.38 -12.93 -2.88
C TYR A 61 -11.08 -14.35 -2.37
N TYR A 62 -11.02 -15.34 -3.26
CA TYR A 62 -10.76 -16.72 -2.87
C TYR A 62 -9.36 -16.92 -2.33
N HIS A 63 -8.37 -16.28 -2.92
CA HIS A 63 -6.99 -16.34 -2.43
C HIS A 63 -6.89 -15.70 -1.04
N LEU A 64 -7.46 -14.53 -0.87
CA LEU A 64 -7.53 -13.83 0.42
C LEU A 64 -8.21 -14.67 1.50
N LYS A 65 -9.37 -15.26 1.18
CA LYS A 65 -10.11 -16.14 2.11
C LYS A 65 -9.28 -17.34 2.55
N ASN A 66 -8.62 -18.02 1.61
CA ASN A 66 -7.78 -19.18 1.90
C ASN A 66 -6.58 -18.79 2.78
N CYS A 67 -5.85 -17.74 2.43
CA CYS A 67 -4.70 -17.26 3.21
C CYS A 67 -5.11 -16.88 4.64
N LEU A 68 -6.18 -16.12 4.80
CA LEU A 68 -6.67 -15.72 6.12
C LEU A 68 -7.15 -16.90 6.95
N THR A 69 -7.82 -17.88 6.35
CA THR A 69 -8.25 -19.09 7.05
C THR A 69 -7.05 -19.87 7.59
N ILE A 70 -6.00 -20.03 6.80
CA ILE A 70 -4.76 -20.71 7.23
C ILE A 70 -4.06 -19.88 8.32
N TYR A 71 -3.93 -18.59 8.12
CA TYR A 71 -3.31 -17.67 9.07
C TYR A 71 -4.00 -17.71 10.43
N GLU A 72 -5.33 -17.55 10.48
CA GLU A 72 -6.12 -17.55 11.71
C GLU A 72 -6.06 -18.90 12.41
N LYS A 73 -6.17 -20.00 11.67
CA LYS A 73 -6.04 -21.35 12.24
C LYS A 73 -4.70 -21.56 12.92
N ARG A 74 -3.62 -21.14 12.30
CA ARG A 74 -2.26 -21.29 12.85
C ARG A 74 -2.03 -20.35 14.03
N ARG A 75 -2.47 -19.10 13.92
CA ARG A 75 -2.37 -18.13 15.00
C ARG A 75 -3.11 -18.55 16.26
N ASN A 76 -4.25 -19.19 16.12
CA ASN A 76 -5.10 -19.62 17.24
C ASN A 76 -4.70 -21.00 17.81
N ALA A 77 -3.75 -21.70 17.22
CA ALA A 77 -3.35 -23.06 17.63
C ALA A 77 -2.51 -23.13 18.92
N GLY A 78 -2.25 -22.02 19.63
CA GLY A 78 -1.61 -22.01 20.93
C GLY A 78 -0.33 -21.18 21.04
N PHE A 79 0.55 -21.51 21.98
CA PHE A 79 1.78 -20.78 22.23
C PHE A 79 2.77 -20.94 21.08
N HIS A 80 3.25 -19.83 20.54
CA HIS A 80 4.23 -19.81 19.44
C HIS A 80 5.56 -19.23 19.90
N SER A 81 6.65 -19.89 19.60
CA SER A 81 7.99 -19.32 19.70
C SER A 81 8.14 -18.13 18.73
N PRO A 82 9.12 -17.23 18.92
CA PRO A 82 9.39 -16.15 17.98
C PRO A 82 9.57 -16.62 16.54
N LEU A 83 10.24 -17.76 16.33
CA LEU A 83 10.44 -18.34 15.00
C LEU A 83 9.12 -18.84 14.38
N GLU A 84 8.28 -19.51 15.18
CA GLU A 84 6.96 -19.96 14.74
C GLU A 84 6.05 -18.80 14.37
N ARG A 85 6.12 -17.67 15.11
CA ARG A 85 5.38 -16.44 14.77
C ARG A 85 5.79 -15.90 13.42
N LEU A 86 7.10 -15.81 13.14
CA LEU A 86 7.61 -15.39 11.82
C LEU A 86 7.11 -16.30 10.70
N MET A 87 7.08 -17.60 10.94
CA MET A 87 6.56 -18.56 9.97
C MET A 87 5.04 -18.43 9.76
N ILE A 88 4.29 -18.09 10.80
CA ILE A 88 2.85 -17.84 10.71
C ILE A 88 2.58 -16.54 9.95
N ASP A 89 3.34 -15.48 10.22
CA ASP A 89 3.19 -14.18 9.57
C ASP A 89 3.42 -14.24 8.05
N GLN A 90 4.16 -15.24 7.56
CA GLN A 90 4.29 -15.48 6.12
C GLN A 90 2.96 -15.84 5.42
N TYR A 91 1.96 -16.32 6.18
CA TYR A 91 0.62 -16.61 5.66
C TYR A 91 -0.31 -15.41 5.72
N ASP A 92 0.10 -14.31 6.37
CA ASP A 92 -0.66 -13.07 6.33
C ASP A 92 -0.55 -12.45 4.92
N PRO A 93 -1.64 -12.38 4.15
CA PRO A 93 -1.61 -11.83 2.80
C PRO A 93 -1.26 -10.34 2.76
N PHE A 94 -1.32 -9.67 3.91
CA PHE A 94 -1.05 -8.23 4.05
C PHE A 94 0.36 -7.93 4.59
N HIS A 95 1.14 -8.94 4.92
CA HIS A 95 2.46 -8.78 5.56
C HIS A 95 3.55 -8.25 4.62
N PHE A 96 3.30 -8.14 3.35
CA PHE A 96 4.29 -7.75 2.35
C PHE A 96 4.53 -6.24 2.32
N HIS A 97 5.81 -5.85 2.29
CA HIS A 97 6.26 -4.47 2.09
C HIS A 97 7.18 -4.41 0.87
N PRO A 98 6.77 -3.82 -0.24
CA PRO A 98 7.67 -3.56 -1.35
C PRO A 98 8.64 -2.45 -0.95
N MET A 99 9.89 -2.58 -1.38
CA MET A 99 10.83 -1.47 -1.39
C MET A 99 10.85 -0.88 -2.80
N GLY A 100 10.64 0.43 -2.92
CA GLY A 100 10.55 1.12 -4.19
C GLY A 100 11.85 1.84 -4.53
N HIS A 101 12.25 1.71 -5.79
CA HIS A 101 13.31 2.50 -6.38
C HIS A 101 12.75 3.23 -7.60
N LEU A 102 12.99 4.54 -7.68
CA LEU A 102 12.64 5.34 -8.84
C LEU A 102 13.89 5.50 -9.71
N LEU A 103 13.84 4.94 -10.91
CA LEU A 103 14.91 5.09 -11.89
C LEU A 103 14.61 6.31 -12.75
N THR A 104 15.55 7.25 -12.80
CA THR A 104 15.58 8.36 -13.76
C THR A 104 16.68 8.11 -14.78
N GLU A 105 16.81 8.96 -15.79
CA GLU A 105 17.89 8.85 -16.79
C GLU A 105 19.27 8.88 -16.16
N ASN A 106 19.45 9.58 -15.05
CA ASN A 106 20.75 9.85 -14.44
C ASN A 106 20.92 9.27 -13.04
N ASP A 107 19.82 8.82 -12.37
CA ASP A 107 19.85 8.47 -10.97
C ASP A 107 18.91 7.30 -10.62
N CYS A 108 19.24 6.64 -9.50
CA CYS A 108 18.37 5.71 -8.82
C CYS A 108 18.02 6.29 -7.44
N ILE A 109 16.76 6.65 -7.23
CA ILE A 109 16.28 7.31 -6.03
C ILE A 109 15.52 6.30 -5.19
N ASP A 110 15.98 6.10 -3.96
CA ASP A 110 15.30 5.21 -3.01
C ASP A 110 14.07 5.89 -2.40
N GLU A 111 13.04 5.09 -2.09
CA GLU A 111 11.95 5.60 -1.29
C GLU A 111 12.48 6.03 0.09
N TRP A 112 12.03 7.18 0.57
CA TRP A 112 12.38 7.65 1.91
C TRP A 112 11.28 7.39 2.93
N ARG A 113 10.07 7.13 2.46
CA ARG A 113 8.89 6.88 3.26
C ARG A 113 7.89 6.07 2.47
N SER A 114 7.13 5.22 3.16
CA SER A 114 5.96 4.55 2.61
C SER A 114 4.79 4.57 3.59
N GLU A 115 3.60 4.53 3.05
CA GLU A 115 2.35 4.33 3.77
C GLU A 115 1.62 3.14 3.17
N ARG A 116 0.83 2.45 3.98
CA ARG A 116 0.09 1.27 3.57
C ARG A 116 -1.38 1.40 3.94
N PHE A 117 -2.24 1.17 2.97
CA PHE A 117 -3.69 1.14 3.15
C PHE A 117 -4.21 -0.26 2.79
N ILE A 118 -4.91 -0.89 3.70
CA ILE A 118 -5.41 -2.26 3.55
C ILE A 118 -6.92 -2.23 3.45
N TRP A 119 -7.44 -2.79 2.36
CA TRP A 119 -8.85 -3.06 2.17
C TRP A 119 -9.10 -4.58 2.23
N ASN A 120 -9.82 -5.02 3.25
CA ASN A 120 -10.18 -6.43 3.45
C ASN A 120 -11.71 -6.61 3.41
N PRO A 121 -12.28 -7.06 2.29
CA PRO A 121 -13.73 -7.22 2.14
C PRO A 121 -14.33 -8.30 3.08
N LEU A 122 -13.50 -9.22 3.59
CA LEU A 122 -13.96 -10.27 4.50
C LEU A 122 -14.21 -9.78 5.95
N ARG A 123 -13.65 -8.62 6.30
CA ARG A 123 -13.81 -8.01 7.64
C ARG A 123 -14.79 -6.84 7.65
N MET A 124 -15.57 -6.67 6.61
CA MET A 124 -16.55 -5.60 6.50
C MET A 124 -17.77 -5.92 7.34
N SER A 125 -17.80 -5.41 8.55
CA SER A 125 -18.99 -5.36 9.40
C SER A 125 -19.38 -3.89 9.67
N PRO A 126 -20.58 -3.60 10.15
CA PRO A 126 -20.96 -2.26 10.60
C PRO A 126 -20.02 -1.68 11.67
N ALA A 127 -19.30 -2.55 12.38
CA ALA A 127 -18.30 -2.20 13.38
C ALA A 127 -16.87 -2.11 12.83
N THR A 128 -16.70 -1.92 11.52
CA THR A 128 -15.38 -1.79 10.89
C THR A 128 -14.61 -0.63 11.53
N PRO A 129 -13.37 -0.85 12.00
CA PRO A 129 -12.56 0.20 12.61
C PRO A 129 -12.36 1.39 11.67
N LYS A 130 -12.33 2.59 12.24
CA LYS A 130 -12.14 3.85 11.48
C LYS A 130 -10.88 3.84 10.61
N GLU A 131 -9.87 3.08 10.97
CA GLU A 131 -8.62 2.90 10.21
C GLU A 131 -8.82 2.32 8.81
N TYR A 132 -9.91 1.59 8.56
CA TYR A 132 -10.23 1.06 7.23
C TYR A 132 -10.90 2.09 6.30
N TYR A 133 -11.43 3.19 6.81
CA TYR A 133 -12.07 4.21 6.00
C TYR A 133 -11.16 4.84 4.95
N PRO A 134 -9.89 5.18 5.25
CA PRO A 134 -8.98 5.72 4.24
C PRO A 134 -8.74 4.75 3.10
N ALA A 135 -8.56 3.45 3.39
CA ALA A 135 -8.39 2.42 2.37
C ALA A 135 -9.63 2.28 1.48
N ARG A 136 -10.83 2.29 2.07
CA ARG A 136 -12.09 2.25 1.32
C ARG A 136 -12.20 3.44 0.36
N LYS A 137 -11.93 4.65 0.84
CA LYS A 137 -11.98 5.86 0.02
C LYS A 137 -11.00 5.81 -1.15
N LEU A 138 -9.80 5.27 -0.96
CA LEU A 138 -8.83 5.07 -2.03
C LEU A 138 -9.30 4.05 -3.06
N VAL A 139 -9.82 2.91 -2.61
CA VAL A 139 -10.38 1.86 -3.48
C VAL A 139 -11.53 2.41 -4.32
N GLU A 140 -12.46 3.16 -3.71
CA GLU A 140 -13.57 3.82 -4.39
C GLU A 140 -13.07 4.91 -5.37
N HIS A 141 -12.09 5.71 -4.96
CA HIS A 141 -11.51 6.78 -5.80
C HIS A 141 -10.87 6.23 -7.07
N TYR A 142 -10.14 5.11 -6.95
CA TYR A 142 -9.51 4.46 -8.10
C TYR A 142 -10.49 3.60 -8.92
N GLY A 143 -11.73 3.45 -8.48
CA GLY A 143 -12.72 2.61 -9.13
C GLY A 143 -12.39 1.10 -9.04
N PHE A 144 -11.66 0.70 -8.01
CA PHE A 144 -11.33 -0.69 -7.77
C PHE A 144 -12.53 -1.47 -7.23
N ASP A 145 -12.57 -2.78 -7.50
CA ASP A 145 -13.64 -3.65 -7.01
C ASP A 145 -13.57 -3.80 -5.48
N LEU A 146 -14.64 -3.38 -4.81
CA LEU A 146 -14.78 -3.48 -3.34
C LEU A 146 -14.91 -4.91 -2.82
N ASN A 147 -15.22 -5.88 -3.67
CA ASN A 147 -15.27 -7.30 -3.32
C ASN A 147 -13.90 -8.00 -3.41
N THR A 148 -12.91 -7.30 -3.87
CA THR A 148 -11.52 -7.75 -3.95
C THR A 148 -10.72 -7.14 -2.81
N GLY A 149 -9.75 -7.88 -2.25
CA GLY A 149 -8.80 -7.33 -1.30
C GLY A 149 -7.77 -6.46 -2.01
N TRP A 150 -7.36 -5.38 -1.36
CA TRP A 150 -6.36 -4.46 -1.89
C TRP A 150 -5.37 -4.05 -0.81
N VAL A 151 -4.10 -3.99 -1.19
CA VAL A 151 -3.07 -3.30 -0.41
C VAL A 151 -2.53 -2.19 -1.28
N ILE A 152 -2.72 -0.95 -0.86
CA ILE A 152 -2.24 0.22 -1.57
C ILE A 152 -1.06 0.77 -0.79
N PHE A 153 0.10 0.83 -1.45
CA PHE A 153 1.31 1.42 -0.92
C PHE A 153 1.50 2.79 -1.56
N ARG A 154 1.68 3.79 -0.75
CA ARG A 154 2.10 5.11 -1.19
C ARG A 154 3.57 5.27 -0.90
N LEU A 155 4.37 5.34 -1.96
CA LEU A 155 5.81 5.46 -1.92
C LEU A 155 6.20 6.90 -2.14
N TYR A 156 7.06 7.45 -1.29
CA TYR A 156 7.51 8.84 -1.36
C TYR A 156 8.98 8.89 -1.77
N PHE A 157 9.28 9.69 -2.80
CA PHE A 157 10.61 9.93 -3.33
C PHE A 157 10.96 11.40 -3.20
N LYS A 158 12.17 11.69 -2.69
CA LYS A 158 12.67 13.06 -2.61
C LYS A 158 13.37 13.44 -3.91
N GLY A 159 13.12 14.66 -4.40
CA GLY A 159 13.77 15.17 -5.58
C GLY A 159 13.01 16.33 -6.19
N ASP A 160 13.66 17.05 -7.09
CA ASP A 160 13.02 18.09 -7.89
C ASP A 160 12.52 17.48 -9.21
N PHE A 161 11.30 16.98 -9.17
CA PHE A 161 10.63 16.37 -10.33
C PHE A 161 9.79 17.38 -11.13
N LEU A 162 9.72 18.65 -10.69
CA LEU A 162 8.90 19.67 -11.32
C LEU A 162 9.65 20.46 -12.40
N SER A 163 10.97 20.33 -12.47
CA SER A 163 11.80 21.03 -13.45
C SER A 163 11.78 20.41 -14.86
N VAL A 164 11.04 19.34 -15.08
CA VAL A 164 10.94 18.65 -16.39
C VAL A 164 9.64 19.04 -17.12
N ARG A 165 9.18 20.27 -16.95
CA ARG A 165 8.14 20.85 -17.80
C ARG A 165 8.74 21.98 -18.64
N ASP A 166 9.47 21.59 -19.68
CA ASP A 166 9.69 22.39 -20.88
C ASP A 166 9.41 21.53 -22.12
#